data_682cc0bb981acdd6e8a56d56122cfa7b
#
_entry.id   682cc0bb981acdd6e8a56d56122cfa7b
#
_cell.length_a   1.000
_cell.length_b   1.000
_cell.length_c   1.000
_cell.angle_alpha   90.00
_cell.angle_beta   90.00
_cell.angle_gamma   90.00
#
_symmetry.space_group_name_H-M   'P 1'
#
loop_
_entity.id
_entity.type
_entity.pdbx_description
1 polymer ?
#
loop_
_entity_poly.entity_id
_entity_poly.type
_entity_poly.pdbx_seq_one_letter_code
_entity_poly.pdbx_strand_id
1 'polypeptide(L)'
;MSIDRRRFLQLGSSSVALSLIPSEIAAIPVRQKIIDVHLHAYPDDMPIPPAVNPITGKAVQLKNGAAHRSACLAEMKRLNIVKGIVSGGDGDRIAAAMSWHDADAGRIIPGAGVRGSEDTPLPDLNLLRSAFKEGRLKVLGEVTTQYAGLTLDDPKYAAYLALAEELDIPVALHTGTIPPGMSFDSCCRKARARLGDPILVEEALNRYPKLRLNLMHAGWPYLDDTISILFHYPQVNADLGAINWLLPRAEFHHYLEALMRAGFEKRLMFGSDQMYWPEGIAMAVDAVSSAPFLSPDQKQNIFYENAARFYRLS
;
A
#
# COMPACT_ATOMS: atom_id res chain seq x y z
N MET A 1 55.27 -25.16 1.45
CA MET A 1 54.21 -26.17 1.35
C MET A 1 53.08 -25.62 0.51
N SER A 2 53.02 -26.06 -0.73
CA SER A 2 52.03 -25.64 -1.73
C SER A 2 50.74 -26.47 -1.56
N ILE A 3 49.65 -25.86 -1.24
CA ILE A 3 48.33 -26.55 -1.13
C ILE A 3 47.71 -26.56 -2.52
N ASP A 4 47.61 -27.77 -3.08
CA ASP A 4 47.06 -28.06 -4.40
C ASP A 4 45.58 -27.71 -4.51
N ARG A 5 45.23 -26.73 -5.34
CA ARG A 5 43.87 -26.22 -5.60
C ARG A 5 42.99 -27.16 -6.43
N ARG A 6 43.42 -28.39 -6.76
CA ARG A 6 42.72 -29.31 -7.66
C ARG A 6 41.87 -30.38 -6.97
N ARG A 7 41.76 -30.42 -5.63
CA ARG A 7 41.02 -31.45 -4.90
C ARG A 7 39.65 -30.96 -4.33
N PHE A 8 39.14 -29.80 -4.74
CA PHE A 8 37.88 -29.27 -4.18
C PHE A 8 36.68 -29.36 -5.16
N LEU A 9 36.81 -30.07 -6.28
CA LEU A 9 35.76 -30.17 -7.30
C LEU A 9 35.26 -31.61 -7.54
N GLN A 10 35.24 -32.47 -6.52
CA GLN A 10 34.56 -33.75 -6.59
C GLN A 10 33.88 -34.09 -5.28
N LEU A 11 32.79 -33.39 -4.96
CA LEU A 11 31.80 -33.85 -4.00
C LEU A 11 30.40 -33.44 -4.51
N GLY A 12 29.74 -34.43 -5.06
CA GLY A 12 28.31 -34.65 -4.97
C GLY A 12 27.40 -33.59 -5.57
N SER A 13 27.09 -33.70 -6.87
CA SER A 13 25.82 -33.25 -7.44
C SER A 13 24.67 -34.10 -6.84
N SER A 14 24.29 -33.79 -5.60
CA SER A 14 22.99 -34.16 -5.10
C SER A 14 22.00 -33.14 -5.64
N SER A 15 21.36 -33.50 -6.75
CA SER A 15 20.18 -32.79 -7.25
C SER A 15 19.09 -32.89 -6.19
N VAL A 16 19.01 -31.90 -5.30
CA VAL A 16 17.80 -31.68 -4.52
C VAL A 16 16.76 -31.20 -5.54
N ALA A 17 15.94 -32.11 -6.02
CA ALA A 17 14.72 -31.77 -6.69
C ALA A 17 13.87 -31.00 -5.67
N LEU A 18 13.93 -29.65 -5.71
CA LEU A 18 12.89 -28.83 -5.13
C LEU A 18 11.60 -29.22 -5.86
N SER A 19 10.81 -30.06 -5.22
CA SER A 19 9.41 -30.24 -5.60
C SER A 19 8.75 -28.89 -5.37
N LEU A 20 8.58 -28.14 -6.46
CA LEU A 20 7.62 -27.03 -6.55
C LEU A 20 6.25 -27.67 -6.34
N ILE A 21 5.83 -27.77 -5.07
CA ILE A 21 4.43 -27.99 -4.75
C ILE A 21 3.76 -26.69 -5.23
N PRO A 22 2.90 -26.74 -6.26
CA PRO A 22 2.03 -25.60 -6.51
C PRO A 22 1.21 -25.47 -5.24
N SER A 23 1.43 -24.40 -4.47
CA SER A 23 0.50 -24.08 -3.40
C SER A 23 -0.82 -23.82 -4.10
N GLU A 24 -1.74 -24.77 -4.01
CA GLU A 24 -3.14 -24.52 -4.35
C GLU A 24 -3.52 -23.29 -3.54
N ILE A 25 -3.81 -22.20 -4.23
CA ILE A 25 -4.32 -20.98 -3.61
C ILE A 25 -5.59 -21.43 -2.89
N ALA A 26 -5.52 -21.48 -1.55
CA ALA A 26 -6.64 -21.95 -0.76
C ALA A 26 -7.87 -21.14 -1.17
N ALA A 27 -8.91 -21.82 -1.63
CA ALA A 27 -10.13 -21.19 -2.10
C ALA A 27 -10.68 -20.32 -0.98
N ILE A 28 -10.65 -19.01 -1.17
CA ILE A 28 -11.17 -18.03 -0.20
C ILE A 28 -12.65 -18.33 -0.03
N PRO A 29 -13.16 -18.46 1.19
CA PRO A 29 -14.58 -18.67 1.39
C PRO A 29 -15.36 -17.55 0.69
N VAL A 30 -16.25 -17.90 -0.25
CA VAL A 30 -16.97 -17.01 -1.19
C VAL A 30 -17.81 -15.91 -0.50
N ARG A 31 -17.79 -15.81 0.83
CA ARG A 31 -18.65 -14.90 1.62
C ARG A 31 -17.94 -13.75 2.30
N GLN A 32 -16.60 -13.74 2.43
CA GLN A 32 -15.91 -12.66 3.11
C GLN A 32 -15.84 -11.43 2.21
N LYS A 33 -16.45 -10.31 2.66
CA LYS A 33 -16.28 -9.01 2.00
C LYS A 33 -14.91 -8.45 2.33
N ILE A 34 -14.28 -7.81 1.34
CA ILE A 34 -12.97 -7.18 1.49
C ILE A 34 -13.07 -5.72 1.05
N ILE A 35 -12.42 -4.83 1.79
CA ILE A 35 -12.12 -3.46 1.38
C ILE A 35 -10.61 -3.41 1.17
N ASP A 36 -10.17 -3.07 -0.04
CA ASP A 36 -8.77 -2.82 -0.36
C ASP A 36 -8.51 -1.32 -0.26
N VAL A 37 -7.75 -0.89 0.75
CA VAL A 37 -7.54 0.54 1.01
C VAL A 37 -6.34 1.12 0.27
N HIS A 38 -5.65 0.31 -0.54
CA HIS A 38 -4.41 0.71 -1.18
C HIS A 38 -4.28 0.14 -2.58
N LEU A 39 -4.74 0.91 -3.57
CA LEU A 39 -4.68 0.55 -4.98
C LEU A 39 -4.03 1.67 -5.79
N HIS A 40 -3.26 1.26 -6.80
CA HIS A 40 -2.62 2.15 -7.77
C HIS A 40 -3.41 2.22 -9.07
N ALA A 41 -3.55 3.45 -9.59
CA ALA A 41 -4.12 3.72 -10.90
C ALA A 41 -3.10 4.43 -11.80
N TYR A 42 -3.24 4.19 -13.09
CA TYR A 42 -2.42 4.81 -14.12
C TYR A 42 -3.34 5.42 -15.18
N PRO A 43 -2.95 6.55 -15.82
CA PRO A 43 -3.68 7.10 -16.96
C PRO A 43 -3.99 6.04 -18.02
N ASP A 44 -5.16 6.09 -18.61
CA ASP A 44 -5.67 5.05 -19.52
C ASP A 44 -4.74 4.76 -20.70
N ASP A 45 -4.08 5.77 -21.23
CA ASP A 45 -3.16 5.70 -22.35
C ASP A 45 -1.70 5.49 -21.95
N MET A 46 -1.38 5.59 -20.66
CA MET A 46 -0.02 5.39 -20.15
C MET A 46 0.44 3.95 -20.40
N PRO A 47 1.55 3.73 -21.11
CA PRO A 47 2.10 2.39 -21.27
C PRO A 47 2.50 1.79 -19.92
N ILE A 48 2.06 0.56 -19.65
CA ILE A 48 2.54 -0.18 -18.47
C ILE A 48 3.90 -0.77 -18.80
N PRO A 49 4.95 -0.46 -18.00
CA PRO A 49 6.27 -1.02 -18.24
C PRO A 49 6.25 -2.56 -18.09
N PRO A 50 7.08 -3.30 -18.82
CA PRO A 50 7.17 -4.75 -18.69
C PRO A 50 7.94 -5.15 -17.41
N ALA A 51 7.48 -4.61 -16.27
CA ALA A 51 8.08 -4.86 -14.97
C ALA A 51 7.94 -6.33 -14.57
N VAL A 52 9.03 -6.93 -14.12
CA VAL A 52 9.03 -8.32 -13.64
C VAL A 52 8.50 -8.36 -12.22
N ASN A 53 7.46 -9.16 -11.99
CA ASN A 53 6.95 -9.40 -10.64
C ASN A 53 8.04 -10.09 -9.81
N PRO A 54 8.49 -9.50 -8.70
CA PRO A 54 9.62 -10.01 -7.94
C PRO A 54 9.36 -11.37 -7.27
N ILE A 55 8.10 -11.75 -7.13
CA ILE A 55 7.72 -13.02 -6.49
C ILE A 55 7.53 -14.12 -7.53
N THR A 56 6.85 -13.83 -8.64
CA THR A 56 6.55 -14.85 -9.65
C THR A 56 7.61 -14.93 -10.75
N GLY A 57 8.49 -13.96 -10.87
CA GLY A 57 9.48 -13.84 -11.95
C GLY A 57 8.87 -13.57 -13.33
N LYS A 58 7.57 -13.27 -13.41
CA LYS A 58 6.87 -13.02 -14.68
C LYS A 58 6.78 -11.52 -14.95
N ALA A 59 7.08 -11.13 -16.19
CA ALA A 59 6.85 -9.76 -16.63
C ALA A 59 5.37 -9.49 -16.82
N VAL A 60 4.91 -8.29 -16.43
CA VAL A 60 3.55 -7.84 -16.69
C VAL A 60 3.30 -7.75 -18.21
N GLN A 61 2.13 -8.22 -18.65
CA GLN A 61 1.75 -8.29 -20.07
C GLN A 61 0.55 -7.38 -20.36
N LEU A 62 0.55 -6.18 -19.79
CA LEU A 62 -0.53 -5.20 -19.94
C LEU A 62 -0.06 -4.04 -20.80
N LYS A 63 -0.87 -3.66 -21.79
CA LYS A 63 -0.50 -2.65 -22.78
C LYS A 63 -0.45 -1.25 -22.17
N ASN A 64 -1.45 -0.89 -21.37
CA ASN A 64 -1.65 0.47 -20.85
C ASN A 64 -2.48 0.47 -19.56
N GLY A 65 -2.68 1.68 -18.99
CA GLY A 65 -3.45 1.86 -17.77
C GLY A 65 -4.89 1.36 -17.86
N ALA A 66 -5.55 1.50 -19.01
CA ALA A 66 -6.91 0.97 -19.19
C ALA A 66 -6.96 -0.57 -19.09
N ALA A 67 -5.98 -1.26 -19.68
CA ALA A 67 -5.85 -2.71 -19.56
C ALA A 67 -5.53 -3.13 -18.13
N HIS A 68 -4.66 -2.38 -17.43
CA HIS A 68 -4.34 -2.59 -16.02
C HIS A 68 -5.59 -2.44 -15.13
N ARG A 69 -6.34 -1.33 -15.28
CA ARG A 69 -7.61 -1.14 -14.58
C ARG A 69 -8.56 -2.31 -14.76
N SER A 70 -8.76 -2.72 -16.00
CA SER A 70 -9.68 -3.84 -16.32
C SER A 70 -9.26 -5.13 -15.63
N ALA A 71 -7.96 -5.44 -15.62
CA ALA A 71 -7.43 -6.63 -14.96
C ALA A 71 -7.60 -6.55 -13.43
N CYS A 72 -7.28 -5.42 -12.80
CA CYS A 72 -7.48 -5.23 -11.37
C CYS A 72 -8.95 -5.31 -10.96
N LEU A 73 -9.88 -4.69 -11.71
CA LEU A 73 -11.32 -4.79 -11.44
C LEU A 73 -11.83 -6.24 -11.57
N ALA A 74 -11.29 -7.02 -12.50
CA ALA A 74 -11.61 -8.44 -12.61
C ALA A 74 -11.14 -9.22 -11.38
N GLU A 75 -9.91 -8.98 -10.91
CA GLU A 75 -9.39 -9.60 -9.69
C GLU A 75 -10.20 -9.19 -8.45
N MET A 76 -10.53 -7.93 -8.30
CA MET A 76 -11.38 -7.44 -7.21
C MET A 76 -12.74 -8.16 -7.18
N LYS A 77 -13.38 -8.31 -8.34
CA LYS A 77 -14.63 -9.08 -8.46
C LYS A 77 -14.46 -10.52 -8.04
N ARG A 78 -13.43 -11.19 -8.55
CA ARG A 78 -13.12 -12.59 -8.25
C ARG A 78 -12.90 -12.84 -6.76
N LEU A 79 -12.25 -11.90 -6.08
CA LEU A 79 -11.86 -11.99 -4.66
C LEU A 79 -12.89 -11.40 -3.70
N ASN A 80 -14.08 -11.00 -4.18
CA ASN A 80 -15.11 -10.33 -3.39
C ASN A 80 -14.62 -9.04 -2.68
N ILE A 81 -13.72 -8.29 -3.33
CA ILE A 81 -13.34 -6.96 -2.89
C ILE A 81 -14.48 -6.02 -3.27
N VAL A 82 -15.26 -5.61 -2.28
CA VAL A 82 -16.50 -4.83 -2.49
C VAL A 82 -16.25 -3.33 -2.59
N LYS A 83 -15.15 -2.84 -2.01
CA LYS A 83 -14.68 -1.45 -2.13
C LYS A 83 -13.17 -1.43 -2.34
N GLY A 84 -12.69 -0.48 -3.13
CA GLY A 84 -11.28 -0.23 -3.33
C GLY A 84 -10.97 1.26 -3.29
N ILE A 85 -9.98 1.66 -2.48
CA ILE A 85 -9.49 3.04 -2.45
C ILE A 85 -8.32 3.14 -3.41
N VAL A 86 -8.47 3.98 -4.43
CA VAL A 86 -7.48 4.19 -5.47
C VAL A 86 -6.84 5.56 -5.27
N SER A 87 -5.61 5.59 -4.80
CA SER A 87 -4.92 6.81 -4.39
C SER A 87 -3.45 6.89 -4.80
N GLY A 88 -2.84 5.78 -5.16
CA GLY A 88 -1.46 5.70 -5.65
C GLY A 88 -1.38 5.60 -7.16
N GLY A 89 -0.16 5.57 -7.69
CA GLY A 89 0.15 5.40 -9.12
C GLY A 89 1.05 6.50 -9.66
N ASP A 90 1.26 6.47 -10.98
CA ASP A 90 2.06 7.43 -11.71
C ASP A 90 1.20 8.32 -12.62
N GLY A 91 1.79 9.38 -13.16
CA GLY A 91 1.11 10.35 -14.04
C GLY A 91 0.11 11.23 -13.32
N ASP A 92 -0.99 11.58 -13.97
CA ASP A 92 -2.10 12.32 -13.35
C ASP A 92 -2.94 11.36 -12.48
N ARG A 93 -2.58 11.31 -11.21
CA ARG A 93 -3.16 10.39 -10.22
C ARG A 93 -4.63 10.65 -9.97
N ILE A 94 -5.07 11.92 -9.98
CA ILE A 94 -6.47 12.27 -9.75
C ILE A 94 -7.32 11.84 -10.95
N ALA A 95 -6.89 12.17 -12.16
CA ALA A 95 -7.59 11.74 -13.37
C ALA A 95 -7.63 10.22 -13.49
N ALA A 96 -6.54 9.52 -13.17
CA ALA A 96 -6.49 8.07 -13.17
C ALA A 96 -7.45 7.46 -12.13
N ALA A 97 -7.50 7.98 -10.91
CA ALA A 97 -8.43 7.53 -9.87
C ALA A 97 -9.89 7.76 -10.26
N MET A 98 -10.19 8.90 -10.89
CA MET A 98 -11.53 9.20 -11.42
C MET A 98 -11.93 8.26 -12.55
N SER A 99 -11.01 7.94 -13.45
CA SER A 99 -11.25 6.96 -14.53
C SER A 99 -11.58 5.56 -13.99
N TRP A 100 -10.95 5.15 -12.87
CA TRP A 100 -11.32 3.91 -12.18
C TRP A 100 -12.71 4.00 -11.57
N HIS A 101 -13.05 5.14 -10.94
CA HIS A 101 -14.38 5.35 -10.38
C HIS A 101 -15.46 5.30 -11.46
N ASP A 102 -15.26 5.96 -12.59
CA ASP A 102 -16.21 5.95 -13.71
C ASP A 102 -16.43 4.53 -14.27
N ALA A 103 -15.41 3.67 -14.20
CA ALA A 103 -15.51 2.28 -14.63
C ALA A 103 -16.30 1.39 -13.65
N ASP A 104 -16.28 1.67 -12.33
CA ASP A 104 -17.05 0.95 -11.32
C ASP A 104 -17.33 1.84 -10.09
N ALA A 105 -18.23 2.82 -10.23
CA ALA A 105 -18.59 3.77 -9.18
C ALA A 105 -19.16 3.11 -7.91
N GLY A 106 -19.74 1.91 -8.03
CA GLY A 106 -20.24 1.15 -6.90
C GLY A 106 -19.12 0.59 -6.02
N ARG A 107 -17.93 0.39 -6.60
CA ARG A 107 -16.78 -0.24 -5.93
C ARG A 107 -15.66 0.73 -5.62
N ILE A 108 -15.33 1.63 -6.52
CA ILE A 108 -14.13 2.47 -6.44
C ILE A 108 -14.38 3.76 -5.69
N ILE A 109 -13.48 4.04 -4.76
CA ILE A 109 -13.40 5.26 -3.95
C ILE A 109 -12.15 6.01 -4.41
N PRO A 110 -12.30 7.16 -5.11
CA PRO A 110 -11.15 7.88 -5.63
C PRO A 110 -10.48 8.74 -4.56
N GLY A 111 -9.16 8.71 -4.54
CA GLY A 111 -8.28 9.54 -3.73
C GLY A 111 -7.46 10.52 -4.58
N ALA A 112 -6.83 11.46 -3.91
CA ALA A 112 -5.91 12.43 -4.50
C ALA A 112 -4.46 12.12 -4.07
N GLY A 113 -3.69 11.47 -4.92
CA GLY A 113 -2.26 11.23 -4.68
C GLY A 113 -1.46 12.53 -4.66
N VAL A 114 -0.55 12.66 -3.70
CA VAL A 114 0.22 13.91 -3.47
C VAL A 114 1.69 13.58 -3.24
N ARG A 115 2.61 14.23 -3.95
CA ARG A 115 4.06 14.10 -3.73
C ARG A 115 4.73 15.45 -3.38
N GLY A 116 4.62 16.44 -4.23
CA GLY A 116 5.23 17.74 -4.03
C GLY A 116 6.72 17.81 -4.39
N SER A 117 7.21 16.92 -5.24
CA SER A 117 8.53 17.02 -5.87
C SER A 117 8.49 17.97 -7.09
N GLU A 118 9.66 18.26 -7.68
CA GLU A 118 9.74 19.16 -8.84
C GLU A 118 9.03 18.58 -10.08
N ASP A 119 9.15 17.27 -10.27
CA ASP A 119 8.52 16.51 -11.36
C ASP A 119 7.06 16.13 -11.08
N THR A 120 6.62 16.18 -9.81
CA THR A 120 5.25 15.90 -9.40
C THR A 120 4.79 16.99 -8.42
N PRO A 121 4.40 18.17 -8.92
CA PRO A 121 3.99 19.27 -8.08
C PRO A 121 2.72 18.96 -7.29
N LEU A 122 2.50 19.73 -6.22
CA LEU A 122 1.27 19.63 -5.44
C LEU A 122 0.06 20.03 -6.29
N PRO A 123 -1.07 19.33 -6.19
CA PRO A 123 -2.31 19.71 -6.86
C PRO A 123 -2.85 21.04 -6.33
N ASP A 124 -3.63 21.75 -7.13
CA ASP A 124 -4.26 23.00 -6.71
C ASP A 124 -5.20 22.76 -5.52
N LEU A 125 -5.00 23.52 -4.44
CA LEU A 125 -5.72 23.34 -3.19
C LEU A 125 -7.23 23.65 -3.31
N ASN A 126 -7.61 24.63 -4.16
CA ASN A 126 -9.02 24.99 -4.36
C ASN A 126 -9.74 23.92 -5.17
N LEU A 127 -9.08 23.33 -6.17
CA LEU A 127 -9.63 22.19 -6.90
C LEU A 127 -9.84 20.98 -5.98
N LEU A 128 -8.88 20.68 -5.08
CA LEU A 128 -9.04 19.62 -4.08
C LEU A 128 -10.19 19.92 -3.13
N ARG A 129 -10.28 21.15 -2.60
CA ARG A 129 -11.37 21.57 -1.71
C ARG A 129 -12.74 21.38 -2.35
N SER A 130 -12.91 21.79 -3.59
CA SER A 130 -14.15 21.60 -4.35
C SER A 130 -14.45 20.12 -4.54
N ALA A 131 -13.47 19.35 -4.99
CA ALA A 131 -13.64 17.91 -5.25
C ALA A 131 -14.01 17.11 -3.98
N PHE A 132 -13.41 17.44 -2.82
CA PHE A 132 -13.77 16.84 -1.53
C PHE A 132 -15.18 17.26 -1.08
N LYS A 133 -15.54 18.54 -1.16
CA LYS A 133 -16.87 19.03 -0.79
C LYS A 133 -17.99 18.44 -1.66
N GLU A 134 -17.73 18.25 -2.93
CA GLU A 134 -18.66 17.64 -3.90
C GLU A 134 -18.68 16.10 -3.76
N GLY A 135 -17.80 15.52 -2.96
CA GLY A 135 -17.69 14.10 -2.75
C GLY A 135 -17.11 13.32 -3.93
N ARG A 136 -16.50 14.00 -4.91
CA ARG A 136 -15.79 13.39 -6.04
C ARG A 136 -14.49 12.70 -5.60
N LEU A 137 -13.81 13.25 -4.60
CA LEU A 137 -12.67 12.65 -3.94
C LEU A 137 -13.00 12.38 -2.48
N LYS A 138 -12.44 11.32 -1.90
CA LYS A 138 -12.75 10.88 -0.54
C LYS A 138 -11.53 10.68 0.36
N VAL A 139 -10.32 10.65 -0.21
CA VAL A 139 -9.07 10.37 0.48
C VAL A 139 -7.99 11.31 -0.04
N LEU A 140 -7.22 11.92 0.85
CA LEU A 140 -5.96 12.58 0.49
C LEU A 140 -4.85 11.53 0.59
N GLY A 141 -4.43 10.99 -0.52
CA GLY A 141 -3.44 9.90 -0.60
C GLY A 141 -3.38 9.29 -2.00
N GLU A 142 -2.35 8.60 -2.28
CA GLU A 142 -1.17 8.32 -1.47
C GLU A 142 -0.29 9.58 -1.35
N VAL A 143 0.00 10.00 -0.11
CA VAL A 143 0.92 11.11 0.16
C VAL A 143 2.34 10.55 0.26
N THR A 144 3.20 10.90 -0.69
CA THR A 144 4.54 10.32 -0.86
C THR A 144 5.64 11.35 -0.55
N THR A 145 5.60 11.96 0.65
CA THR A 145 6.57 12.99 1.07
C THR A 145 8.01 12.49 1.04
N GLN A 146 8.22 11.22 1.44
CA GLN A 146 9.53 10.57 1.44
C GLN A 146 10.22 10.62 0.08
N TYR A 147 9.48 10.45 -1.02
CA TYR A 147 10.03 10.50 -2.38
C TYR A 147 10.50 11.92 -2.76
N ALA A 148 9.86 12.94 -2.20
CA ALA A 148 10.30 14.33 -2.34
C ALA A 148 11.47 14.70 -1.41
N GLY A 149 11.88 13.80 -0.52
CA GLY A 149 12.92 14.04 0.48
C GLY A 149 12.43 14.87 1.68
N LEU A 150 11.12 14.82 1.96
CA LEU A 150 10.44 15.62 2.97
C LEU A 150 9.71 14.72 3.98
N THR A 151 9.30 15.30 5.09
CA THR A 151 8.42 14.70 6.11
C THR A 151 7.01 15.27 6.01
N LEU A 152 6.04 14.68 6.68
CA LEU A 152 4.63 15.12 6.60
C LEU A 152 4.41 16.50 7.22
N ASP A 153 5.23 16.90 8.20
CA ASP A 153 5.17 18.20 8.89
C ASP A 153 5.83 19.35 8.11
N ASP A 154 6.45 19.07 6.95
CA ASP A 154 7.03 20.12 6.10
C ASP A 154 5.97 21.18 5.77
N PRO A 155 6.30 22.49 5.90
CA PRO A 155 5.36 23.59 5.62
C PRO A 155 4.65 23.50 4.28
N LYS A 156 5.24 22.85 3.28
CA LYS A 156 4.66 22.61 1.96
C LYS A 156 3.33 21.86 2.03
N TYR A 157 3.15 20.96 3.01
CA TYR A 157 1.93 20.15 3.16
C TYR A 157 0.92 20.76 4.14
N ALA A 158 1.29 21.81 4.88
CA ALA A 158 0.46 22.37 5.95
C ALA A 158 -0.98 22.72 5.52
N ALA A 159 -1.15 23.37 4.37
CA ALA A 159 -2.47 23.74 3.86
C ALA A 159 -3.33 22.51 3.45
N TYR A 160 -2.70 21.43 3.01
CA TYR A 160 -3.37 20.18 2.62
C TYR A 160 -3.82 19.41 3.86
N LEU A 161 -3.00 19.36 4.90
CA LEU A 161 -3.36 18.73 6.18
C LEU A 161 -4.47 19.52 6.90
N ALA A 162 -4.39 20.85 6.89
CA ALA A 162 -5.45 21.71 7.42
C ALA A 162 -6.78 21.49 6.67
N LEU A 163 -6.74 21.36 5.33
CA LEU A 163 -7.93 21.04 4.54
C LEU A 163 -8.48 19.65 4.88
N ALA A 164 -7.61 18.66 5.03
CA ALA A 164 -8.02 17.30 5.36
C ALA A 164 -8.67 17.24 6.76
N GLU A 165 -8.10 17.93 7.75
CA GLU A 165 -8.70 18.02 9.09
C GLU A 165 -10.03 18.79 9.09
N GLU A 166 -10.10 19.95 8.40
CA GLU A 166 -11.31 20.77 8.28
C GLU A 166 -12.49 20.00 7.71
N LEU A 167 -12.25 19.23 6.66
CA LEU A 167 -13.29 18.49 5.93
C LEU A 167 -13.42 17.02 6.40
N ASP A 168 -12.67 16.63 7.43
CA ASP A 168 -12.62 15.25 7.94
C ASP A 168 -12.29 14.22 6.84
N ILE A 169 -11.33 14.55 5.98
CA ILE A 169 -10.82 13.68 4.92
C ILE A 169 -9.66 12.86 5.47
N PRO A 170 -9.71 11.51 5.36
CA PRO A 170 -8.58 10.68 5.78
C PRO A 170 -7.36 10.90 4.89
N VAL A 171 -6.20 10.92 5.52
CA VAL A 171 -4.90 11.00 4.86
C VAL A 171 -4.26 9.62 4.84
N ALA A 172 -3.81 9.16 3.68
CA ALA A 172 -3.05 7.92 3.51
C ALA A 172 -1.60 8.29 3.16
N LEU A 173 -0.69 8.05 4.10
CA LEU A 173 0.73 8.44 4.00
C LEU A 173 1.60 7.23 3.70
N HIS A 174 2.41 7.31 2.66
CA HIS A 174 3.49 6.35 2.43
C HIS A 174 4.48 6.37 3.59
N THR A 175 4.67 5.24 4.23
CA THR A 175 5.64 5.03 5.32
C THR A 175 6.50 3.79 5.05
N GLY A 176 7.55 3.57 5.85
CA GLY A 176 8.46 2.45 5.63
C GLY A 176 9.48 2.71 4.53
N THR A 177 9.87 1.66 3.82
CA THR A 177 10.86 1.78 2.74
C THR A 177 10.21 2.03 1.38
N ILE A 178 11.03 2.50 0.44
CA ILE A 178 10.66 2.62 -0.98
C ILE A 178 11.25 1.44 -1.77
N PRO A 179 10.77 1.17 -3.00
CA PRO A 179 11.29 0.09 -3.82
C PRO A 179 12.81 0.12 -3.97
N PRO A 180 13.49 -1.04 -4.02
CA PRO A 180 14.93 -1.13 -4.17
C PRO A 180 15.43 -0.34 -5.38
N GLY A 181 16.47 0.48 -5.18
CA GLY A 181 17.06 1.28 -6.24
C GLY A 181 16.37 2.61 -6.57
N MET A 182 15.15 2.82 -6.11
CA MET A 182 14.34 4.02 -6.41
C MET A 182 15.05 5.35 -6.09
N SER A 183 15.90 5.39 -5.05
CA SER A 183 16.70 6.59 -4.71
C SER A 183 17.73 6.97 -5.76
N PHE A 184 18.03 6.09 -6.73
CA PHE A 184 18.95 6.37 -7.83
C PHE A 184 18.22 6.88 -9.08
N ASP A 185 16.90 6.75 -9.13
CA ASP A 185 16.09 7.25 -10.23
C ASP A 185 15.94 8.77 -10.16
N SER A 186 15.75 9.39 -11.31
CA SER A 186 15.66 10.86 -11.45
C SER A 186 14.54 11.46 -10.60
N CYS A 187 13.39 10.77 -10.50
CA CYS A 187 12.23 11.21 -9.74
C CYS A 187 12.48 11.35 -8.23
N CYS A 188 13.43 10.57 -7.70
CA CYS A 188 13.40 10.23 -6.28
C CYS A 188 14.78 10.34 -5.59
N ARG A 189 15.71 11.09 -6.18
CA ARG A 189 17.10 11.25 -5.68
C ARG A 189 17.19 11.81 -4.26
N LYS A 190 16.15 12.53 -3.81
CA LYS A 190 16.06 13.08 -2.45
C LYS A 190 15.51 12.09 -1.43
N ALA A 191 14.94 10.98 -1.88
CA ALA A 191 14.36 9.97 -1.00
C ALA A 191 15.41 9.33 -0.09
N ARG A 192 15.05 9.11 1.16
CA ARG A 192 15.89 8.43 2.16
C ARG A 192 15.05 7.46 2.97
N ALA A 193 15.58 6.28 3.27
CA ALA A 193 14.87 5.27 4.05
C ALA A 193 14.32 5.86 5.37
N ARG A 194 15.15 6.59 6.11
CA ARG A 194 14.75 7.21 7.39
C ARG A 194 13.55 8.17 7.31
N LEU A 195 13.23 8.71 6.13
CA LEU A 195 12.08 9.61 5.97
C LEU A 195 10.74 8.86 5.88
N GLY A 196 10.79 7.53 5.81
CA GLY A 196 9.60 6.69 5.91
C GLY A 196 9.32 6.19 7.33
N ASP A 197 10.12 6.60 8.29
CA ASP A 197 9.90 6.24 9.69
C ASP A 197 8.59 6.84 10.22
N PRO A 198 7.65 6.01 10.72
CA PRO A 198 6.38 6.50 11.27
C PRO A 198 6.51 7.52 12.40
N ILE A 199 7.60 7.49 13.16
CA ILE A 199 7.81 8.46 14.27
C ILE A 199 7.81 9.91 13.76
N LEU A 200 8.15 10.14 12.51
CA LEU A 200 8.22 11.48 11.92
C LEU A 200 6.85 12.13 11.65
N VAL A 201 5.74 11.43 11.93
CA VAL A 201 4.38 12.01 11.81
C VAL A 201 3.95 12.78 13.05
N GLU A 202 4.68 12.70 14.17
CA GLU A 202 4.26 13.28 15.46
C GLU A 202 3.97 14.78 15.37
N GLU A 203 4.85 15.55 14.76
CA GLU A 203 4.67 17.01 14.66
C GLU A 203 3.42 17.37 13.83
N ALA A 204 3.13 16.60 12.78
CA ALA A 204 1.90 16.79 12.00
C ALA A 204 0.66 16.43 12.82
N LEU A 205 0.68 15.32 13.56
CA LEU A 205 -0.45 14.88 14.38
C LEU A 205 -0.70 15.82 15.58
N ASN A 206 0.35 16.38 16.17
CA ASN A 206 0.23 17.37 17.24
C ASN A 206 -0.36 18.70 16.73
N ARG A 207 -0.03 19.09 15.49
CA ARG A 207 -0.56 20.30 14.85
C ARG A 207 -2.00 20.11 14.37
N TYR A 208 -2.36 18.89 13.94
CA TYR A 208 -3.67 18.52 13.40
C TYR A 208 -4.26 17.34 14.20
N PRO A 209 -4.72 17.55 15.45
CA PRO A 209 -5.08 16.46 16.37
C PRO A 209 -6.33 15.66 15.95
N LYS A 210 -7.13 16.18 15.03
CA LYS A 210 -8.30 15.46 14.49
C LYS A 210 -8.03 14.76 13.16
N LEU A 211 -6.81 14.86 12.64
CA LEU A 211 -6.43 14.26 11.38
C LEU A 211 -6.51 12.74 11.47
N ARG A 212 -7.33 12.11 10.63
CA ARG A 212 -7.35 10.65 10.48
C ARG A 212 -6.23 10.23 9.55
N LEU A 213 -5.23 9.52 10.09
CA LEU A 213 -4.04 9.13 9.34
C LEU A 213 -3.98 7.60 9.16
N ASN A 214 -3.79 7.15 7.92
CA ASN A 214 -3.42 5.79 7.58
C ASN A 214 -1.91 5.74 7.28
N LEU A 215 -1.15 4.98 8.07
CA LEU A 215 0.24 4.64 7.79
C LEU A 215 0.25 3.51 6.76
N MET A 216 0.50 3.83 5.50
CA MET A 216 0.58 2.82 4.46
C MET A 216 1.81 1.93 4.69
N HIS A 217 1.73 0.64 4.32
CA HIS A 217 2.75 -0.38 4.57
C HIS A 217 3.04 -0.64 6.07
N ALA A 218 2.15 -0.18 6.97
CA ALA A 218 2.31 -0.28 8.42
C ALA A 218 3.71 0.13 8.91
N GLY A 219 4.40 1.01 8.17
CA GLY A 219 5.73 1.52 8.53
C GLY A 219 6.88 0.51 8.44
N TRP A 220 6.70 -0.69 7.85
CA TRP A 220 7.78 -1.67 7.79
C TRP A 220 9.09 -1.07 7.21
N PRO A 221 10.26 -1.29 7.82
CA PRO A 221 10.59 -2.19 8.92
C PRO A 221 10.60 -1.54 10.33
N TYR A 222 10.06 -0.34 10.51
CA TYR A 222 10.10 0.44 11.76
C TYR A 222 9.01 -0.02 12.74
N LEU A 223 9.11 -1.28 13.22
CA LEU A 223 8.07 -1.89 14.05
C LEU A 223 7.81 -1.14 15.36
N ASP A 224 8.88 -0.83 16.10
CA ASP A 224 8.76 -0.19 17.42
C ASP A 224 8.20 1.23 17.31
N ASP A 225 8.59 1.97 16.28
CA ASP A 225 8.08 3.32 16.01
C ASP A 225 6.63 3.27 15.51
N THR A 226 6.28 2.27 14.70
CA THR A 226 4.87 2.01 14.32
C THR A 226 4.02 1.72 15.55
N ILE A 227 4.50 0.87 16.45
CA ILE A 227 3.82 0.56 17.73
C ILE A 227 3.67 1.82 18.56
N SER A 228 4.72 2.65 18.68
CA SER A 228 4.71 3.90 19.44
C SER A 228 3.64 4.86 18.91
N ILE A 229 3.61 5.09 17.60
CA ILE A 229 2.62 5.98 16.98
C ILE A 229 1.20 5.44 17.11
N LEU A 230 0.98 4.17 16.85
CA LEU A 230 -0.32 3.55 17.04
C LEU A 230 -0.80 3.59 18.49
N PHE A 231 0.11 3.47 19.46
CA PHE A 231 -0.23 3.55 20.88
C PHE A 231 -0.59 4.96 21.32
N HIS A 232 0.22 5.95 20.91
CA HIS A 232 0.08 7.33 21.34
C HIS A 232 -1.08 8.06 20.65
N TYR A 233 -1.33 7.79 19.35
CA TYR A 233 -2.29 8.51 18.52
C TYR A 233 -3.48 7.62 18.13
N PRO A 234 -4.61 7.70 18.86
CA PRO A 234 -5.76 6.81 18.63
C PRO A 234 -6.46 6.99 17.27
N GLN A 235 -6.27 8.13 16.61
CA GLN A 235 -6.81 8.44 15.28
C GLN A 235 -5.98 7.83 14.13
N VAL A 236 -4.83 7.20 14.42
CA VAL A 236 -3.95 6.61 13.42
C VAL A 236 -4.31 5.15 13.21
N ASN A 237 -4.46 4.73 11.95
CA ASN A 237 -4.56 3.35 11.51
C ASN A 237 -3.38 3.01 10.59
N ALA A 238 -3.24 1.74 10.22
CA ALA A 238 -2.19 1.30 9.30
C ALA A 238 -2.75 0.29 8.31
N ASP A 239 -2.24 0.29 7.06
CA ASP A 239 -2.54 -0.76 6.10
C ASP A 239 -1.33 -1.66 5.84
N LEU A 240 -1.60 -2.82 5.26
CA LEU A 240 -0.63 -3.88 5.03
C LEU A 240 -0.16 -3.96 3.56
N GLY A 241 -0.47 -2.94 2.76
CA GLY A 241 -0.14 -2.90 1.33
C GLY A 241 1.33 -3.15 1.05
N ALA A 242 1.65 -3.75 -0.08
CA ALA A 242 2.98 -4.20 -0.51
C ALA A 242 3.62 -5.25 0.40
N ILE A 243 3.77 -4.97 1.70
CA ILE A 243 4.50 -5.85 2.63
C ILE A 243 3.88 -7.24 2.76
N ASN A 244 2.58 -7.37 2.56
CA ASN A 244 1.87 -8.64 2.65
C ASN A 244 2.19 -9.62 1.51
N TRP A 245 2.72 -9.15 0.37
CA TRP A 245 3.06 -10.05 -0.73
C TRP A 245 4.49 -9.88 -1.27
N LEU A 246 5.12 -8.72 -1.06
CA LEU A 246 6.52 -8.51 -1.48
C LEU A 246 7.52 -9.11 -0.51
N LEU A 247 7.20 -9.14 0.79
CA LEU A 247 8.08 -9.74 1.78
C LEU A 247 8.00 -11.28 1.77
N PRO A 248 9.06 -11.97 2.20
CA PRO A 248 8.95 -13.37 2.56
C PRO A 248 7.79 -13.59 3.54
N ARG A 249 6.96 -14.61 3.31
CA ARG A 249 5.76 -14.88 4.10
C ARG A 249 6.03 -14.90 5.61
N ALA A 250 7.13 -15.50 6.03
CA ALA A 250 7.51 -15.56 7.43
C ALA A 250 7.80 -14.19 8.04
N GLU A 251 8.43 -13.30 7.28
CA GLU A 251 8.72 -11.91 7.72
C GLU A 251 7.43 -11.10 7.84
N PHE A 252 6.57 -11.15 6.84
CA PHE A 252 5.26 -10.49 6.90
C PHE A 252 4.43 -10.98 8.10
N HIS A 253 4.37 -12.31 8.30
CA HIS A 253 3.62 -12.89 9.43
C HIS A 253 4.23 -12.48 10.76
N HIS A 254 5.55 -12.47 10.89
CA HIS A 254 6.24 -12.02 12.11
C HIS A 254 5.88 -10.56 12.44
N TYR A 255 5.93 -9.67 11.45
CA TYR A 255 5.59 -8.26 11.61
C TYR A 255 4.12 -8.05 11.98
N LEU A 256 3.21 -8.71 11.26
CA LEU A 256 1.78 -8.65 11.54
C LEU A 256 1.44 -9.20 12.93
N GLU A 257 2.01 -10.34 13.31
CA GLU A 257 1.80 -10.94 14.63
C GLU A 257 2.28 -10.02 15.76
N ALA A 258 3.40 -9.32 15.57
CA ALA A 258 3.89 -8.35 16.55
C ALA A 258 2.91 -7.19 16.76
N LEU A 259 2.36 -6.60 15.69
CA LEU A 259 1.32 -5.57 15.76
C LEU A 259 0.03 -6.08 16.42
N MET A 260 -0.37 -7.32 16.11
CA MET A 260 -1.54 -7.96 16.73
C MET A 260 -1.34 -8.15 18.24
N ARG A 261 -0.18 -8.66 18.66
CA ARG A 261 0.18 -8.83 20.08
C ARG A 261 0.27 -7.51 20.84
N ALA A 262 0.64 -6.42 20.15
CA ALA A 262 0.64 -5.08 20.71
C ALA A 262 -0.78 -4.48 20.88
N GLY A 263 -1.84 -5.21 20.46
CA GLY A 263 -3.25 -4.83 20.68
C GLY A 263 -3.87 -4.00 19.55
N PHE A 264 -3.27 -3.92 18.38
CA PHE A 264 -3.77 -3.06 17.29
C PHE A 264 -4.69 -3.77 16.29
N GLU A 265 -5.30 -4.91 16.65
CA GLU A 265 -6.19 -5.69 15.77
C GLU A 265 -7.33 -4.89 15.13
N LYS A 266 -7.79 -3.83 15.79
CA LYS A 266 -8.89 -2.97 15.30
C LYS A 266 -8.41 -1.76 14.50
N ARG A 267 -7.12 -1.67 14.20
CA ARG A 267 -6.52 -0.53 13.47
C ARG A 267 -5.69 -0.94 12.26
N LEU A 268 -5.52 -2.25 12.02
CA LEU A 268 -4.85 -2.76 10.85
C LEU A 268 -5.86 -3.00 9.74
N MET A 269 -5.57 -2.54 8.53
CA MET A 269 -6.46 -2.60 7.37
C MET A 269 -5.79 -3.36 6.22
N PHE A 270 -6.60 -4.02 5.42
CA PHE A 270 -6.13 -4.68 4.21
C PHE A 270 -5.91 -3.65 3.09
N GLY A 271 -4.71 -3.63 2.54
CA GLY A 271 -4.34 -2.98 1.29
C GLY A 271 -3.54 -3.95 0.45
N SER A 272 -3.70 -3.94 -0.86
CA SER A 272 -2.87 -4.79 -1.74
C SER A 272 -1.62 -4.07 -2.23
N ASP A 273 -1.73 -2.81 -2.57
CA ASP A 273 -0.65 -2.07 -3.25
C ASP A 273 -0.11 -2.88 -4.44
N GLN A 274 -1.02 -3.19 -5.36
CA GLN A 274 -0.72 -4.08 -6.50
C GLN A 274 0.25 -3.47 -7.51
N MET A 275 0.50 -2.15 -7.45
CA MET A 275 1.34 -1.42 -8.39
C MET A 275 1.03 -1.82 -9.85
N TYR A 276 2.00 -2.36 -10.60
CA TYR A 276 1.80 -2.80 -11.99
C TYR A 276 1.21 -4.22 -12.13
N TRP A 277 1.10 -4.99 -11.03
CA TRP A 277 0.81 -6.43 -11.03
C TRP A 277 -0.57 -6.74 -10.46
N PRO A 278 -1.63 -6.90 -11.29
CA PRO A 278 -2.98 -7.22 -10.78
C PRO A 278 -3.03 -8.48 -9.91
N GLU A 279 -2.15 -9.45 -10.17
CA GLU A 279 -2.04 -10.68 -9.37
C GLU A 279 -1.53 -10.40 -7.93
N GLY A 280 -0.89 -9.25 -7.68
CA GLY A 280 -0.52 -8.80 -6.34
C GLY A 280 -1.71 -8.74 -5.40
N ILE A 281 -2.91 -8.42 -5.92
CA ILE A 281 -4.15 -8.40 -5.12
C ILE A 281 -4.44 -9.78 -4.53
N ALA A 282 -4.37 -10.83 -5.35
CA ALA A 282 -4.61 -12.21 -4.89
C ALA A 282 -3.53 -12.67 -3.91
N MET A 283 -2.27 -12.32 -4.18
CA MET A 283 -1.14 -12.66 -3.31
C MET A 283 -1.27 -11.99 -1.93
N ALA A 284 -1.72 -10.74 -1.89
CA ALA A 284 -1.98 -10.00 -0.66
C ALA A 284 -3.12 -10.63 0.16
N VAL A 285 -4.23 -10.98 -0.50
CA VAL A 285 -5.35 -11.66 0.16
C VAL A 285 -4.91 -13.00 0.73
N ASP A 286 -4.17 -13.81 -0.03
CA ASP A 286 -3.63 -15.09 0.44
C ASP A 286 -2.73 -14.92 1.66
N ALA A 287 -1.88 -13.89 1.67
CA ALA A 287 -0.96 -13.64 2.78
C ALA A 287 -1.67 -13.41 4.12
N VAL A 288 -2.74 -12.63 4.12
CA VAL A 288 -3.53 -12.39 5.35
C VAL A 288 -4.39 -13.61 5.68
N SER A 289 -5.01 -14.23 4.67
CA SER A 289 -5.90 -15.39 4.86
C SER A 289 -5.17 -16.58 5.46
N SER A 290 -3.92 -16.82 5.03
CA SER A 290 -3.09 -17.95 5.48
C SER A 290 -2.38 -17.74 6.82
N ALA A 291 -2.51 -16.55 7.44
CA ALA A 291 -1.91 -16.28 8.76
C ALA A 291 -2.53 -17.18 9.83
N PRO A 292 -1.75 -18.14 10.42
CA PRO A 292 -2.31 -19.15 11.31
C PRO A 292 -2.63 -18.62 12.70
N PHE A 293 -2.04 -17.49 13.09
CA PHE A 293 -2.24 -16.85 14.39
C PHE A 293 -3.46 -15.91 14.42
N LEU A 294 -4.08 -15.64 13.27
CA LEU A 294 -5.29 -14.78 13.19
C LEU A 294 -6.55 -15.64 13.35
N SER A 295 -7.42 -15.26 14.28
CA SER A 295 -8.78 -15.78 14.36
C SER A 295 -9.63 -15.34 13.16
N PRO A 296 -10.77 -16.00 12.87
CA PRO A 296 -11.71 -15.56 11.84
C PRO A 296 -12.16 -14.11 12.02
N ASP A 297 -12.46 -13.69 13.26
CA ASP A 297 -12.89 -12.31 13.57
C ASP A 297 -11.78 -11.29 13.33
N GLN A 298 -10.53 -11.63 13.66
CA GLN A 298 -9.38 -10.78 13.38
C GLN A 298 -9.13 -10.62 11.87
N LYS A 299 -9.31 -11.69 11.09
CA LYS A 299 -9.28 -11.63 9.63
C LYS A 299 -10.40 -10.74 9.08
N GLN A 300 -11.64 -10.87 9.60
CA GLN A 300 -12.75 -10.02 9.23
C GLN A 300 -12.47 -8.55 9.55
N ASN A 301 -11.89 -8.24 10.71
CA ASN A 301 -11.50 -6.90 11.10
C ASN A 301 -10.50 -6.30 10.09
N ILE A 302 -9.43 -7.04 9.76
CA ILE A 302 -8.40 -6.57 8.83
C ILE A 302 -8.97 -6.40 7.43
N PHE A 303 -9.77 -7.37 6.95
CA PHE A 303 -10.28 -7.34 5.59
C PHE A 303 -11.42 -6.33 5.37
N TYR A 304 -12.19 -6.01 6.41
CA TYR A 304 -13.38 -5.20 6.19
C TYR A 304 -13.67 -4.18 7.30
N GLU A 305 -13.88 -4.61 8.54
CA GLU A 305 -14.48 -3.78 9.59
C GLU A 305 -13.64 -2.55 9.94
N ASN A 306 -12.31 -2.71 9.99
CA ASN A 306 -11.41 -1.62 10.33
C ASN A 306 -11.43 -0.54 9.26
N ALA A 307 -11.38 -0.93 7.99
CA ALA A 307 -11.45 0.00 6.86
C ALA A 307 -12.82 0.67 6.76
N ALA A 308 -13.93 -0.10 6.93
CA ALA A 308 -15.28 0.44 6.93
C ALA A 308 -15.44 1.53 7.99
N ARG A 309 -14.93 1.28 9.22
CA ARG A 309 -14.96 2.25 10.32
C ARG A 309 -14.07 3.46 10.04
N PHE A 310 -12.81 3.25 9.66
CA PHE A 310 -11.84 4.32 9.45
C PHE A 310 -12.24 5.25 8.31
N TYR A 311 -12.68 4.71 7.18
CA TYR A 311 -13.12 5.48 6.00
C TYR A 311 -14.61 5.82 6.02
N ARG A 312 -15.35 5.42 7.07
CA ARG A 312 -16.82 5.65 7.22
C ARG A 312 -17.62 5.15 6.02
N LEU A 313 -17.32 3.93 5.61
CA LEU A 313 -17.98 3.27 4.49
C LEU A 313 -19.20 2.47 5.00
N SER A 314 -20.34 2.69 4.39
CA SER A 314 -21.58 1.95 4.64
C SER A 314 -21.75 0.79 3.68
#